data_47a5ff0111f6f12d3f6c170c62cef3d2
#
_entry.id   47a5ff0111f6f12d3f6c170c62cef3d2
#
_cell.length_a   1.000
_cell.length_b   1.000
_cell.length_c   1.000
_cell.angle_alpha   90.00
_cell.angle_beta   90.00
_cell.angle_gamma   90.00
#
_symmetry.space_group_name_H-M   'P 1'
#
loop_
_entity.id
_entity.type
_entity.pdbx_description
1 polymer ?
#
loop_
_entity_poly.entity_id
_entity_poly.type
_entity_poly.pdbx_seq_one_letter_code
_entity_poly.pdbx_strand_id
1 'polypeptide(L)'
;EDTQSLINSFRPEVIVNSAAKVGGINANNTQRMEFIIQNLKINMNVFQACMDNPEVKIVNLGSSCIYPLNAENPISEDSFLTGKLEPTNSPYAIAKIAGIEIGRSLNIQYGNDVINLMPTNLYGPNDNFSEKDSHVIPGLIKRMHKSKITNAESFKIWGTGEPLREFLFVD
;
A
#
# COMPACT_ATOMS: atom_id res chain seq x y z
N GLU A 1 11.86 9.22 -16.62
CA GLU A 1 12.23 10.55 -17.18
C GLU A 1 11.38 11.65 -16.55
N ASP A 2 10.07 11.49 -16.52
CA ASP A 2 9.15 12.51 -15.97
C ASP A 2 9.34 12.74 -14.46
N THR A 3 9.54 11.67 -13.68
CA THR A 3 9.75 11.78 -12.22
C THR A 3 11.07 12.49 -11.90
N GLN A 4 12.14 12.16 -12.60
CA GLN A 4 13.45 12.82 -12.45
C GLN A 4 13.35 14.30 -12.79
N SER A 5 12.74 14.63 -13.93
CA SER A 5 12.56 16.01 -14.39
C SER A 5 11.74 16.82 -13.40
N LEU A 6 10.67 16.22 -12.85
CA LEU A 6 9.82 16.87 -11.84
C LEU A 6 10.60 17.18 -10.56
N ILE A 7 11.32 16.21 -10.01
CA ILE A 7 12.10 16.40 -8.77
C ILE A 7 13.19 17.45 -8.98
N ASN A 8 13.93 17.39 -10.10
CA ASN A 8 14.98 18.35 -10.41
C ASN A 8 14.45 19.78 -10.61
N SER A 9 13.26 19.94 -11.18
CA SER A 9 12.65 21.26 -11.41
C SER A 9 11.99 21.84 -10.16
N PHE A 10 11.29 21.00 -9.39
CA PHE A 10 10.55 21.43 -8.21
C PHE A 10 11.45 21.57 -6.97
N ARG A 11 12.53 20.76 -6.87
CA ARG A 11 13.48 20.71 -5.74
C ARG A 11 12.77 20.61 -4.38
N PRO A 12 11.98 19.57 -4.15
CA PRO A 12 11.24 19.43 -2.91
C PRO A 12 12.19 19.18 -1.72
N GLU A 13 11.86 19.69 -0.54
CA GLU A 13 12.55 19.31 0.70
C GLU A 13 12.13 17.92 1.17
N VAL A 14 10.86 17.56 0.93
CA VAL A 14 10.26 16.29 1.33
C VAL A 14 9.42 15.70 0.20
N ILE A 15 9.58 14.41 -0.04
CA ILE A 15 8.72 13.62 -0.93
C ILE A 15 7.91 12.64 -0.09
N VAL A 16 6.58 12.72 -0.17
CA VAL A 16 5.68 11.70 0.38
C VAL A 16 5.26 10.78 -0.76
N ASN A 17 5.85 9.59 -0.83
CA ASN A 17 5.50 8.58 -1.85
C ASN A 17 4.27 7.78 -1.42
N SER A 18 3.10 8.31 -1.73
CA SER A 18 1.80 7.64 -1.56
C SER A 18 1.33 6.94 -2.83
N ALA A 19 2.07 7.06 -3.93
CA ALA A 19 1.70 6.46 -5.20
C ALA A 19 1.78 4.93 -5.14
N ALA A 20 0.70 4.26 -5.52
CA ALA A 20 0.67 2.81 -5.66
C ALA A 20 -0.50 2.36 -6.53
N LYS A 21 -0.33 1.21 -7.21
CA LYS A 21 -1.48 0.44 -7.68
C LYS A 21 -2.02 -0.35 -6.50
N VAL A 22 -3.23 -0.01 -6.06
CA VAL A 22 -3.92 -0.62 -4.91
C VAL A 22 -5.26 -1.23 -5.31
N GLY A 23 -5.79 -2.10 -4.47
CA GLY A 23 -7.10 -2.70 -4.67
C GLY A 23 -7.37 -3.81 -3.65
N GLY A 24 -8.63 -4.25 -3.57
CA GLY A 24 -9.04 -5.33 -2.67
C GLY A 24 -8.46 -6.70 -3.07
N ILE A 25 -8.81 -7.74 -2.30
CA ILE A 25 -8.30 -9.12 -2.47
C ILE A 25 -8.54 -9.63 -3.89
N ASN A 26 -9.72 -9.38 -4.46
CA ASN A 26 -10.04 -9.83 -5.82
C ASN A 26 -9.11 -9.22 -6.87
N ALA A 27 -8.89 -7.91 -6.83
CA ALA A 27 -7.98 -7.22 -7.75
C ALA A 27 -6.54 -7.74 -7.62
N ASN A 28 -6.04 -7.87 -6.38
CA ASN A 28 -4.71 -8.42 -6.11
C ASN A 28 -4.53 -9.84 -6.67
N ASN A 29 -5.55 -10.69 -6.51
CA ASN A 29 -5.47 -12.08 -6.96
C ASN A 29 -5.61 -12.25 -8.47
N THR A 30 -6.35 -11.38 -9.15
CA THR A 30 -6.62 -11.46 -10.60
C THR A 30 -5.68 -10.63 -11.48
N GLN A 31 -5.07 -9.57 -10.93
CA GLN A 31 -4.15 -8.66 -11.64
C GLN A 31 -2.73 -8.72 -11.06
N ARG A 32 -2.26 -9.92 -10.77
CA ARG A 32 -1.00 -10.16 -10.04
C ARG A 32 0.22 -9.51 -10.69
N MET A 33 0.33 -9.62 -12.02
CA MET A 33 1.45 -9.09 -12.79
C MET A 33 1.45 -7.55 -12.80
N GLU A 34 0.28 -6.95 -12.95
CA GLU A 34 0.11 -5.50 -12.93
C GLU A 34 0.46 -4.92 -11.54
N PHE A 35 0.05 -5.60 -10.48
CA PHE A 35 0.35 -5.16 -9.12
C PHE A 35 1.85 -5.17 -8.81
N ILE A 36 2.57 -6.22 -9.18
CA ILE A 36 4.02 -6.26 -8.93
C ILE A 36 4.77 -5.27 -9.83
N ILE A 37 4.52 -5.28 -11.13
CA ILE A 37 5.29 -4.47 -12.09
C ILE A 37 5.04 -2.98 -11.87
N GLN A 38 3.80 -2.55 -11.71
CA GLN A 38 3.51 -1.12 -11.56
C GLN A 38 4.05 -0.56 -10.25
N ASN A 39 3.90 -1.28 -9.14
CA ASN A 39 4.43 -0.84 -7.85
C ASN A 39 5.97 -0.85 -7.82
N LEU A 40 6.63 -1.82 -8.44
CA LEU A 40 8.09 -1.80 -8.59
C LEU A 40 8.54 -0.59 -9.41
N LYS A 41 7.90 -0.31 -10.55
CA LYS A 41 8.24 0.86 -11.39
C LYS A 41 8.06 2.18 -10.63
N ILE A 42 6.98 2.33 -9.85
CA ILE A 42 6.76 3.53 -9.03
C ILE A 42 7.92 3.71 -8.05
N ASN A 43 8.23 2.69 -7.25
CA ASN A 43 9.32 2.76 -6.29
C ASN A 43 10.66 3.06 -6.96
N MET A 44 11.01 2.31 -8.02
CA MET A 44 12.26 2.52 -8.75
C MET A 44 12.38 3.95 -9.29
N ASN A 45 11.35 4.48 -9.93
CA ASN A 45 11.39 5.82 -10.51
C ASN A 45 11.57 6.90 -9.43
N VAL A 46 10.85 6.81 -8.30
CA VAL A 46 10.96 7.79 -7.22
C VAL A 46 12.34 7.73 -6.57
N PHE A 47 12.78 6.57 -6.15
CA PHE A 47 14.05 6.43 -5.45
C PHE A 47 15.26 6.70 -6.37
N GLN A 48 15.21 6.26 -7.64
CA GLN A 48 16.26 6.56 -8.59
C GLN A 48 16.40 8.07 -8.84
N ALA A 49 15.28 8.80 -8.90
CA ALA A 49 15.30 10.24 -9.06
C ALA A 49 15.86 10.99 -7.83
N CYS A 50 15.90 10.34 -6.66
CA CYS A 50 16.49 10.90 -5.45
C CYS A 50 17.98 10.60 -5.26
N MET A 51 18.59 9.71 -6.09
CA MET A 51 20.02 9.40 -5.97
C MET A 51 20.91 10.64 -6.14
N ASP A 52 20.52 11.55 -7.04
CA ASP A 52 21.25 12.79 -7.31
C ASP A 52 20.85 13.95 -6.40
N ASN A 53 19.94 13.71 -5.45
CA ASN A 53 19.35 14.72 -4.55
C ASN A 53 19.36 14.20 -3.11
N PRO A 54 20.54 14.02 -2.48
CA PRO A 54 20.68 13.39 -1.16
C PRO A 54 20.06 14.21 -0.02
N GLU A 55 19.84 15.52 -0.22
CA GLU A 55 19.18 16.41 0.73
C GLU A 55 17.67 16.19 0.85
N VAL A 56 17.05 15.52 -0.13
CA VAL A 56 15.61 15.28 -0.16
C VAL A 56 15.24 14.18 0.83
N LYS A 57 14.37 14.51 1.78
CA LYS A 57 13.76 13.53 2.69
C LYS A 57 12.64 12.75 2.00
N ILE A 58 12.59 11.44 2.20
CA ILE A 58 11.58 10.57 1.59
C ILE A 58 10.75 9.90 2.67
N VAL A 59 9.43 10.10 2.64
CA VAL A 59 8.45 9.35 3.41
C VAL A 59 7.77 8.36 2.46
N ASN A 60 8.14 7.08 2.56
CA ASN A 60 7.63 6.03 1.69
C ASN A 60 6.50 5.26 2.40
N LEU A 61 5.32 5.19 1.78
CA LEU A 61 4.21 4.43 2.32
C LEU A 61 4.31 2.95 1.91
N GLY A 62 4.69 2.13 2.88
CA GLY A 62 4.66 0.68 2.80
C GLY A 62 3.25 0.11 2.93
N SER A 63 3.14 -1.04 3.55
CA SER A 63 1.84 -1.69 3.85
C SER A 63 2.06 -2.81 4.86
N SER A 64 1.10 -3.06 5.72
CA SER A 64 1.13 -4.18 6.68
C SER A 64 1.14 -5.57 6.00
N CYS A 65 0.83 -5.67 4.70
CA CYS A 65 0.90 -6.93 3.96
C CYS A 65 2.32 -7.49 3.76
N ILE A 66 3.36 -6.72 4.11
CA ILE A 66 4.77 -7.18 4.07
C ILE A 66 5.09 -8.20 5.15
N TYR A 67 4.28 -8.26 6.20
CA TYR A 67 4.49 -9.20 7.30
C TYR A 67 4.03 -10.61 6.95
N PRO A 68 4.64 -11.64 7.58
CA PRO A 68 4.25 -13.03 7.34
C PRO A 68 2.78 -13.30 7.65
N LEU A 69 2.18 -14.21 6.87
CA LEU A 69 0.79 -14.66 7.06
C LEU A 69 0.52 -15.14 8.51
N ASN A 70 1.49 -15.78 9.12
CA ASN A 70 1.39 -16.37 10.46
C ASN A 70 2.18 -15.57 11.51
N ALA A 71 2.40 -14.26 11.29
CA ALA A 71 3.01 -13.41 12.29
C ALA A 71 2.13 -13.35 13.55
N GLU A 72 2.77 -13.37 14.72
CA GLU A 72 2.09 -13.27 16.01
C GLU A 72 1.48 -11.87 16.19
N ASN A 73 0.27 -11.79 16.74
CA ASN A 73 -0.39 -10.51 17.02
C ASN A 73 -0.23 -10.12 18.50
N PRO A 74 0.11 -8.85 18.78
CA PRO A 74 0.37 -7.75 17.85
C PRO A 74 1.65 -7.97 17.04
N ILE A 75 1.62 -7.65 15.73
CA ILE A 75 2.74 -7.91 14.82
C ILE A 75 3.89 -6.92 15.15
N SER A 76 5.05 -7.48 15.52
CA SER A 76 6.28 -6.71 15.69
C SER A 76 6.93 -6.41 14.33
N GLU A 77 7.60 -5.26 14.21
CA GLU A 77 8.40 -4.90 13.03
C GLU A 77 9.51 -5.92 12.75
N ASP A 78 10.04 -6.59 13.79
CA ASP A 78 11.04 -7.65 13.67
C ASP A 78 10.54 -8.89 12.93
N SER A 79 9.21 -9.03 12.74
CA SER A 79 8.61 -10.10 11.93
C SER A 79 8.85 -9.91 10.43
N PHE A 80 9.40 -8.77 10.01
CA PHE A 80 9.70 -8.49 8.60
C PHE A 80 10.64 -9.55 8.00
N LEU A 81 10.23 -10.16 6.88
CA LEU A 81 10.97 -11.22 6.16
C LEU A 81 11.20 -12.53 6.93
N THR A 82 10.49 -12.78 8.03
CA THR A 82 10.66 -14.01 8.83
C THR A 82 9.81 -15.19 8.36
N GLY A 83 8.92 -15.00 7.39
CA GLY A 83 8.03 -16.07 6.94
C GLY A 83 7.35 -15.80 5.59
N LYS A 84 6.44 -16.72 5.21
CA LYS A 84 5.70 -16.64 3.93
C LYS A 84 4.65 -15.54 3.96
N LEU A 85 4.55 -14.80 2.87
CA LEU A 85 3.51 -13.81 2.66
C LEU A 85 2.14 -14.44 2.39
N GLU A 86 1.07 -13.67 2.60
CA GLU A 86 -0.27 -14.07 2.22
C GLU A 86 -0.35 -14.26 0.68
N PRO A 87 -0.79 -15.46 0.18
CA PRO A 87 -0.65 -15.80 -1.24
C PRO A 87 -1.41 -14.90 -2.21
N THR A 88 -2.58 -14.34 -1.83
CA THR A 88 -3.42 -13.58 -2.76
C THR A 88 -2.83 -12.22 -3.08
N ASN A 89 -2.11 -11.60 -2.13
CA ASN A 89 -1.52 -10.29 -2.29
C ASN A 89 0.03 -10.30 -2.34
N SER A 90 0.65 -11.47 -2.37
CA SER A 90 2.11 -11.59 -2.36
C SER A 90 2.83 -10.75 -3.43
N PRO A 91 2.34 -10.57 -4.67
CA PRO A 91 3.00 -9.71 -5.65
C PRO A 91 3.06 -8.24 -5.23
N TYR A 92 1.98 -7.73 -4.63
CA TYR A 92 1.94 -6.38 -4.07
C TYR A 92 2.90 -6.26 -2.87
N ALA A 93 2.84 -7.22 -1.96
CA ALA A 93 3.71 -7.26 -0.79
C ALA A 93 5.20 -7.27 -1.17
N ILE A 94 5.60 -8.10 -2.15
CA ILE A 94 6.98 -8.13 -2.66
C ILE A 94 7.40 -6.78 -3.22
N ALA A 95 6.54 -6.10 -3.96
CA ALA A 95 6.87 -4.77 -4.48
C ALA A 95 7.04 -3.74 -3.36
N LYS A 96 6.25 -3.82 -2.27
CA LYS A 96 6.41 -2.96 -1.09
C LYS A 96 7.68 -3.30 -0.30
N ILE A 97 8.02 -4.57 -0.13
CA ILE A 97 9.28 -5.03 0.46
C ILE A 97 10.48 -4.50 -0.33
N ALA A 98 10.44 -4.63 -1.66
CA ALA A 98 11.48 -4.08 -2.53
C ALA A 98 11.64 -2.56 -2.36
N GLY A 99 10.54 -1.81 -2.22
CA GLY A 99 10.58 -0.37 -1.93
C GLY A 99 11.28 -0.03 -0.62
N ILE A 100 11.05 -0.82 0.44
CA ILE A 100 11.74 -0.66 1.72
C ILE A 100 13.25 -0.89 1.55
N GLU A 101 13.63 -1.96 0.86
CA GLU A 101 15.03 -2.30 0.67
C GLU A 101 15.77 -1.31 -0.24
N ILE A 102 15.11 -0.81 -1.29
CA ILE A 102 15.65 0.28 -2.12
C ILE A 102 15.87 1.54 -1.26
N GLY A 103 14.89 1.91 -0.42
CA GLY A 103 15.03 3.06 0.47
C GLY A 103 16.17 2.92 1.48
N ARG A 104 16.34 1.73 2.08
CA ARG A 104 17.49 1.44 2.95
C ARG A 104 18.83 1.55 2.21
N SER A 105 18.89 0.98 1.01
CA SER A 105 20.10 1.04 0.16
C SER A 105 20.43 2.47 -0.23
N LEU A 106 19.43 3.29 -0.56
CA LEU A 106 19.60 4.71 -0.88
C LEU A 106 20.16 5.48 0.33
N ASN A 107 19.62 5.23 1.52
CA ASN A 107 20.13 5.84 2.77
C ASN A 107 21.58 5.46 3.03
N ILE A 108 21.93 4.16 2.94
CA ILE A 108 23.29 3.67 3.23
C ILE A 108 24.30 4.19 2.21
N GLN A 109 23.96 4.20 0.94
CA GLN A 109 24.90 4.49 -0.14
C GLN A 109 25.01 5.99 -0.46
N TYR A 110 23.91 6.73 -0.40
CA TYR A 110 23.82 8.13 -0.83
C TYR A 110 23.53 9.11 0.30
N GLY A 111 23.12 8.60 1.49
CA GLY A 111 22.87 9.44 2.67
C GLY A 111 21.47 10.07 2.74
N ASN A 112 20.56 9.72 1.82
CA ASN A 112 19.20 10.23 1.86
C ASN A 112 18.48 9.83 3.16
N ASP A 113 17.71 10.74 3.74
CA ASP A 113 16.82 10.45 4.88
C ASP A 113 15.55 9.78 4.38
N VAL A 114 15.41 8.47 4.59
CA VAL A 114 14.28 7.66 4.14
C VAL A 114 13.54 7.06 5.32
N ILE A 115 12.25 7.38 5.44
CA ILE A 115 11.34 6.80 6.43
C ILE A 115 10.33 5.90 5.70
N ASN A 116 10.24 4.63 6.10
CA ASN A 116 9.23 3.70 5.61
C ASN A 116 8.12 3.57 6.66
N LEU A 117 6.90 3.97 6.32
CA LEU A 117 5.73 3.86 7.19
C LEU A 117 4.88 2.67 6.76
N MET A 118 4.38 1.89 7.73
CA MET A 118 3.51 0.73 7.51
C MET A 118 2.08 1.03 7.98
N PRO A 119 1.31 1.82 7.22
CA PRO A 119 -0.05 2.11 7.62
C PRO A 119 -0.90 0.84 7.64
N THR A 120 -1.86 0.80 8.55
CA THR A 120 -2.91 -0.22 8.59
C THR A 120 -3.92 0.01 7.45
N ASN A 121 -5.13 -0.54 7.52
CA ASN A 121 -6.15 -0.30 6.50
C ASN A 121 -6.71 1.13 6.64
N LEU A 122 -6.26 2.01 5.76
CA LEU A 122 -6.74 3.39 5.70
C LEU A 122 -8.15 3.44 5.13
N TYR A 123 -8.99 4.33 5.66
CA TYR A 123 -10.32 4.61 5.14
C TYR A 123 -10.71 6.07 5.39
N GLY A 124 -11.61 6.62 4.59
CA GLY A 124 -12.10 7.98 4.78
C GLY A 124 -12.76 8.59 3.56
N PRO A 125 -12.94 9.92 3.53
CA PRO A 125 -13.48 10.64 2.38
C PRO A 125 -12.66 10.38 1.12
N ASN A 126 -13.34 10.35 -0.04
CA ASN A 126 -12.75 10.11 -1.35
C ASN A 126 -12.15 8.71 -1.58
N ASP A 127 -12.45 7.74 -0.72
CA ASP A 127 -12.05 6.34 -0.92
C ASP A 127 -12.70 5.72 -2.17
N ASN A 128 -12.19 4.56 -2.60
CA ASN A 128 -12.73 3.82 -3.75
C ASN A 128 -13.96 2.99 -3.34
N PHE A 129 -15.15 3.44 -3.75
CA PHE A 129 -16.43 2.76 -3.51
C PHE A 129 -16.85 1.82 -4.66
N SER A 130 -15.93 1.33 -5.51
CA SER A 130 -16.28 0.39 -6.58
C SER A 130 -16.82 -0.94 -6.01
N GLU A 131 -17.68 -1.63 -6.75
CA GLU A 131 -18.24 -2.92 -6.28
C GLU A 131 -17.21 -4.05 -6.29
N LYS A 132 -16.16 -3.96 -7.12
CA LYS A 132 -15.19 -5.05 -7.36
C LYS A 132 -13.84 -4.83 -6.70
N ASP A 133 -13.38 -3.58 -6.65
CA ASP A 133 -11.99 -3.25 -6.35
C ASP A 133 -11.83 -2.45 -5.05
N SER A 134 -12.95 -2.14 -4.35
CA SER A 134 -12.93 -1.42 -3.09
C SER A 134 -12.32 -2.23 -1.96
N HIS A 135 -11.76 -1.54 -0.99
CA HIS A 135 -11.39 -2.11 0.29
C HIS A 135 -12.62 -2.42 1.16
N VAL A 136 -12.40 -3.02 2.33
CA VAL A 136 -13.48 -3.59 3.17
C VAL A 136 -14.52 -2.55 3.58
N ILE A 137 -14.11 -1.44 4.22
CA ILE A 137 -15.02 -0.42 4.74
C ILE A 137 -15.82 0.25 3.61
N PRO A 138 -15.20 0.85 2.57
CA PRO A 138 -15.96 1.48 1.49
C PRO A 138 -16.86 0.49 0.74
N GLY A 139 -16.42 -0.75 0.55
CA GLY A 139 -17.23 -1.79 -0.07
C GLY A 139 -18.46 -2.18 0.75
N LEU A 140 -18.33 -2.27 2.08
CA LEU A 140 -19.47 -2.52 2.98
C LEU A 140 -20.44 -1.33 2.98
N ILE A 141 -19.95 -0.11 3.12
CA ILE A 141 -20.77 1.11 3.07
C ILE A 141 -21.57 1.15 1.78
N LYS A 142 -20.93 0.90 0.62
CA LYS A 142 -21.61 0.88 -0.69
C LYS A 142 -22.72 -0.15 -0.75
N ARG A 143 -22.48 -1.39 -0.31
CA ARG A 143 -23.47 -2.46 -0.33
C ARG A 143 -24.63 -2.20 0.62
N MET A 144 -24.36 -1.74 1.84
CA MET A 144 -25.40 -1.37 2.79
C MET A 144 -26.26 -0.22 2.27
N HIS A 145 -25.63 0.82 1.74
CA HIS A 145 -26.36 1.96 1.17
C HIS A 145 -27.25 1.52 -0.01
N LYS A 146 -26.70 0.71 -0.93
CA LYS A 146 -27.46 0.17 -2.07
C LYS A 146 -28.67 -0.64 -1.60
N SER A 147 -28.51 -1.53 -0.62
CA SER A 147 -29.62 -2.31 -0.06
C SER A 147 -30.68 -1.43 0.60
N LYS A 148 -30.26 -0.39 1.31
CA LYS A 148 -31.18 0.59 1.92
C LYS A 148 -32.04 1.31 0.86
N ILE A 149 -31.42 1.85 -0.20
CA ILE A 149 -32.16 2.61 -1.24
C ILE A 149 -33.04 1.72 -2.13
N THR A 150 -32.72 0.43 -2.25
CA THR A 150 -33.52 -0.54 -3.01
C THR A 150 -34.54 -1.30 -2.14
N ASN A 151 -34.64 -0.99 -0.84
CA ASN A 151 -35.45 -1.70 0.14
C ASN A 151 -35.21 -3.22 0.13
N ALA A 152 -33.96 -3.64 -0.08
CA ALA A 152 -33.59 -5.05 -0.02
C ALA A 152 -33.62 -5.56 1.43
N GLU A 153 -34.12 -6.77 1.65
CA GLU A 153 -34.20 -7.39 2.99
C GLU A 153 -32.83 -7.67 3.60
N SER A 154 -31.80 -7.84 2.76
CA SER A 154 -30.45 -8.16 3.20
C SER A 154 -29.40 -7.69 2.17
N PHE A 155 -28.13 -7.67 2.58
CA PHE A 155 -27.00 -7.50 1.68
C PHE A 155 -25.95 -8.57 1.95
N LYS A 156 -25.19 -8.92 0.89
CA LYS A 156 -24.17 -9.96 0.96
C LYS A 156 -22.87 -9.40 1.52
N ILE A 157 -22.33 -10.03 2.56
CA ILE A 157 -20.95 -9.86 3.00
C ILE A 157 -20.11 -11.01 2.42
N TRP A 158 -18.80 -10.77 2.27
CA TRP A 158 -17.85 -11.79 1.82
C TRP A 158 -17.12 -12.38 3.03
N GLY A 159 -16.95 -13.71 3.01
CA GLY A 159 -16.32 -14.45 4.11
C GLY A 159 -17.23 -14.69 5.29
N THR A 160 -16.62 -15.09 6.41
CA THR A 160 -17.32 -15.50 7.64
C THR A 160 -17.66 -14.34 8.57
N GLY A 161 -17.01 -13.19 8.41
CA GLY A 161 -17.09 -12.05 9.33
C GLY A 161 -16.15 -12.16 10.55
N GLU A 162 -15.42 -13.25 10.70
CA GLU A 162 -14.50 -13.48 11.83
C GLU A 162 -13.17 -12.75 11.75
N PRO A 163 -12.56 -12.52 10.54
CA PRO A 163 -11.25 -11.90 10.46
C PRO A 163 -11.21 -10.51 11.09
N LEU A 164 -10.29 -10.32 12.03
CA LEU A 164 -9.99 -9.03 12.64
C LEU A 164 -9.06 -8.21 11.73
N ARG A 165 -9.28 -6.90 11.71
CA ARG A 165 -8.46 -5.95 10.96
C ARG A 165 -8.31 -4.66 11.77
N GLU A 166 -7.15 -4.07 11.66
CA GLU A 166 -6.90 -2.73 12.16
C GLU A 166 -7.22 -1.71 11.07
N PHE A 167 -7.88 -0.62 11.46
CA PHE A 167 -8.28 0.46 10.57
C PHE A 167 -7.85 1.80 11.13
N LEU A 168 -7.44 2.71 10.24
CA LEU A 168 -7.07 4.08 10.57
C LEU A 168 -7.88 5.04 9.69
N PHE A 169 -8.62 5.95 10.32
CA PHE A 169 -9.29 7.04 9.62
C PHE A 169 -8.26 8.09 9.19
N VAL A 170 -8.42 8.65 7.98
CA VAL A 170 -7.37 9.47 7.34
C VAL A 170 -7.30 10.93 7.81
N ASP A 171 -8.26 11.41 8.63
CA ASP A 171 -8.27 12.77 9.18
C ASP A 171 -7.70 12.82 10.61
#